data_2d0a70727482e014a2abaaf4ee1f2489
#
_entry.id   2d0a70727482e014a2abaaf4ee1f2489
#
_cell.length_a   1.000
_cell.length_b   1.000
_cell.length_c   1.000
_cell.angle_alpha   90.00
_cell.angle_beta   90.00
_cell.angle_gamma   90.00
#
_symmetry.space_group_name_H-M   'P 1'
#
loop_
_entity.id
_entity.type
_entity.pdbx_description
1 polymer ?
#
loop_
_entity_poly.entity_id
_entity_poly.type
_entity_poly.pdbx_seq_one_letter_code
_entity_poly.pdbx_strand_id
1 'polypeptide(L)'
;MLMPYLPGCVFLDLFAGSGQIGIEALSRGAKKAYFAENGREAFACITDNVKFAKMTEEAILLKQDVYTALYGIHEKEAGVIFADPPYEGGHYEKLLSVLKDISYVTEDTLLVFEADLQRDFGFAGEYGFFVEKEKCYKTNKHVFLRKDMI
;
A
#
# COMPACT_ATOMS: atom_id res chain seq x y z
N MET A 1 -3.31 -1.29 14.61
CA MET A 1 -2.03 -0.97 13.98
C MET A 1 -2.05 0.33 13.19
N LEU A 2 -2.88 0.46 12.17
CA LEU A 2 -2.98 1.69 11.38
C LEU A 2 -4.15 2.57 11.80
N MET A 3 -4.75 2.28 12.92
CA MET A 3 -6.00 2.90 13.40
C MET A 3 -6.02 4.43 13.34
N PRO A 4 -4.98 5.15 13.81
CA PRO A 4 -5.05 6.61 13.81
C PRO A 4 -5.07 7.24 12.43
N TYR A 5 -4.62 6.51 11.41
CA TYR A 5 -4.44 7.05 10.06
C TYR A 5 -5.56 6.65 9.10
N LEU A 6 -6.42 5.70 9.49
CA LEU A 6 -7.41 5.13 8.58
C LEU A 6 -8.70 5.96 8.41
N PRO A 7 -9.29 6.55 9.46
CA PRO A 7 -10.58 7.23 9.28
C PRO A 7 -10.52 8.34 8.22
N GLY A 8 -11.37 8.23 7.21
CA GLY A 8 -11.48 9.22 6.15
C GLY A 8 -10.37 9.21 5.11
N CYS A 9 -9.41 8.29 5.19
CA CYS A 9 -8.28 8.30 4.26
C CYS A 9 -8.59 7.56 2.96
N VAL A 10 -7.80 7.85 1.93
CA VAL A 10 -7.71 7.06 0.72
C VAL A 10 -6.60 6.03 0.95
N PHE A 11 -6.94 4.76 0.85
CA PHE A 11 -6.02 3.65 1.11
C PHE A 11 -5.64 2.96 -0.20
N LEU A 12 -4.35 2.69 -0.38
CA LEU A 12 -3.87 1.92 -1.52
C LEU A 12 -3.31 0.58 -1.02
N ASP A 13 -3.86 -0.52 -1.53
CA ASP A 13 -3.42 -1.87 -1.22
C ASP A 13 -2.71 -2.43 -2.45
N LEU A 14 -1.40 -2.35 -2.47
CA LEU A 14 -0.57 -2.77 -3.59
C LEU A 14 -0.12 -4.22 -3.38
N PHE A 15 -0.14 -5.01 -4.45
CA PHE A 15 0.07 -6.46 -4.37
C PHE A 15 -0.97 -7.07 -3.43
N ALA A 16 -2.23 -6.75 -3.68
CA ALA A 16 -3.29 -6.93 -2.69
C ALA A 16 -3.60 -8.38 -2.32
N GLY A 17 -3.25 -9.35 -3.15
CA GLY A 17 -3.53 -10.75 -2.87
C GLY A 17 -5.02 -11.00 -2.71
N SER A 18 -5.45 -11.43 -1.52
CA SER A 18 -6.86 -11.65 -1.22
C SER A 18 -7.62 -10.37 -0.88
N GLY A 19 -6.91 -9.24 -0.73
CA GLY A 19 -7.51 -7.95 -0.39
C GLY A 19 -7.80 -7.75 1.08
N GLN A 20 -7.33 -8.62 1.96
CA GLN A 20 -7.64 -8.55 3.39
C GLN A 20 -7.22 -7.22 4.02
N ILE A 21 -6.06 -6.70 3.64
CA ILE A 21 -5.55 -5.46 4.23
C ILE A 21 -6.45 -4.27 3.86
N GLY A 22 -6.77 -4.12 2.57
CA GLY A 22 -7.63 -3.02 2.12
C GLY A 22 -9.06 -3.13 2.67
N ILE A 23 -9.59 -4.35 2.75
CA ILE A 23 -10.91 -4.59 3.34
C ILE A 23 -10.90 -4.20 4.82
N GLU A 24 -9.85 -4.58 5.55
CA GLU A 24 -9.70 -4.20 6.95
C GLU A 24 -9.63 -2.67 7.09
N ALA A 25 -8.91 -2.00 6.20
CA ALA A 25 -8.82 -0.54 6.20
C ALA A 25 -10.20 0.09 6.03
N LEU A 26 -11.01 -0.43 5.10
CA LEU A 26 -12.37 0.07 4.88
C LEU A 26 -13.25 -0.16 6.11
N SER A 27 -13.12 -1.32 6.75
CA SER A 27 -13.92 -1.62 7.95
C SER A 27 -13.56 -0.73 9.12
N ARG A 28 -12.38 -0.12 9.09
CA ARG A 28 -11.93 0.79 10.15
C ARG A 28 -12.03 2.25 9.77
N GLY A 29 -12.79 2.56 8.73
CA GLY A 29 -13.18 3.93 8.41
C GLY A 29 -12.47 4.60 7.25
N ALA A 30 -11.63 3.91 6.48
CA ALA A 30 -11.07 4.48 5.27
C ALA A 30 -12.21 4.89 4.33
N LYS A 31 -12.03 6.01 3.67
CA LYS A 31 -13.04 6.56 2.76
C LYS A 31 -13.22 5.69 1.53
N LYS A 32 -12.12 5.23 0.96
CA LYS A 32 -12.08 4.32 -0.17
C LYS A 32 -10.75 3.57 -0.18
N ALA A 33 -10.71 2.44 -0.86
CA ALA A 33 -9.49 1.67 -1.01
C ALA A 33 -9.34 1.22 -2.46
N TYR A 34 -8.13 1.41 -2.99
CA TYR A 34 -7.73 0.90 -4.28
C TYR A 34 -6.99 -0.41 -4.07
N PHE A 35 -7.37 -1.44 -4.82
CA PHE A 35 -6.74 -2.76 -4.73
C PHE A 35 -6.05 -3.03 -6.06
N ALA A 36 -4.73 -3.03 -6.07
CA ALA A 36 -3.95 -3.33 -7.27
C ALA A 36 -3.44 -4.76 -7.19
N GLU A 37 -3.87 -5.60 -8.09
CA GLU A 37 -3.50 -7.00 -8.14
C GLU A 37 -3.53 -7.50 -9.57
N ASN A 38 -2.45 -8.12 -10.02
CA ASN A 38 -2.30 -8.61 -11.37
C ASN A 38 -2.64 -10.09 -11.53
N GLY A 39 -2.59 -10.87 -10.46
CA GLY A 39 -2.87 -12.30 -10.51
C GLY A 39 -4.35 -12.60 -10.73
N ARG A 40 -4.64 -13.47 -11.70
CA ARG A 40 -6.01 -13.79 -12.06
C ARG A 40 -6.82 -14.36 -10.90
N GLU A 41 -6.26 -15.38 -10.23
CA GLU A 41 -6.95 -16.03 -9.12
C GLU A 41 -7.07 -15.11 -7.90
N ALA A 42 -6.00 -14.38 -7.60
CA ALA A 42 -6.00 -13.44 -6.49
C ALA A 42 -7.02 -12.34 -6.73
N PHE A 43 -7.10 -11.81 -7.95
CA PHE A 43 -8.06 -10.75 -8.27
C PHE A 43 -9.51 -11.23 -8.14
N ALA A 44 -9.79 -12.46 -8.58
CA ALA A 44 -11.12 -13.06 -8.41
C ALA A 44 -11.45 -13.19 -6.91
N CYS A 45 -10.47 -13.54 -6.10
CA CYS A 45 -10.62 -13.65 -4.66
C CYS A 45 -10.96 -12.29 -4.03
N ILE A 46 -10.27 -11.22 -4.45
CA ILE A 46 -10.58 -9.86 -3.98
C ILE A 46 -12.01 -9.51 -4.32
N THR A 47 -12.43 -9.76 -5.56
CA THR A 47 -13.78 -9.45 -6.01
C THR A 47 -14.83 -10.10 -5.11
N ASP A 48 -14.65 -11.39 -4.82
CA ASP A 48 -15.56 -12.13 -3.96
C ASP A 48 -15.53 -11.60 -2.52
N ASN A 49 -14.35 -11.33 -1.99
CA ASN A 49 -14.20 -10.86 -0.62
C ASN A 49 -14.82 -9.47 -0.42
N VAL A 50 -14.67 -8.58 -1.40
CA VAL A 50 -15.27 -7.25 -1.36
C VAL A 50 -16.78 -7.33 -1.38
N LYS A 51 -17.34 -8.22 -2.22
CA LYS A 51 -18.79 -8.45 -2.26
C LYS A 51 -19.30 -9.00 -0.95
N PHE A 52 -18.60 -10.00 -0.40
CA PHE A 52 -18.98 -10.61 0.86
C PHE A 52 -18.98 -9.59 2.00
N ALA A 53 -18.00 -8.70 2.01
CA ALA A 53 -17.88 -7.64 3.02
C ALA A 53 -18.84 -6.48 2.77
N LYS A 54 -19.57 -6.48 1.65
CA LYS A 54 -20.52 -5.41 1.27
C LYS A 54 -19.84 -4.05 1.11
N MET A 55 -18.65 -4.05 0.50
CA MET A 55 -17.84 -2.84 0.33
C MET A 55 -17.59 -2.48 -1.14
N THR A 56 -18.51 -2.88 -2.01
CA THR A 56 -18.34 -2.68 -3.46
C THR A 56 -18.29 -1.21 -3.87
N GLU A 57 -18.93 -0.33 -3.11
CA GLU A 57 -18.94 1.09 -3.44
C GLU A 57 -17.63 1.79 -3.08
N GLU A 58 -17.01 1.38 -1.97
CA GLU A 58 -15.80 2.01 -1.46
C GLU A 58 -14.53 1.38 -2.03
N ALA A 59 -14.63 0.21 -2.64
CA ALA A 59 -13.49 -0.53 -3.18
C ALA A 59 -13.33 -0.29 -4.67
N ILE A 60 -12.13 0.08 -5.10
CA ILE A 60 -11.79 0.25 -6.50
C ILE A 60 -10.79 -0.82 -6.88
N LEU A 61 -11.21 -1.76 -7.71
CA LEU A 61 -10.42 -2.93 -8.06
C LEU A 61 -9.68 -2.69 -9.37
N LEU A 62 -8.36 -2.77 -9.33
CA LEU A 62 -7.49 -2.53 -10.48
C LEU A 62 -6.75 -3.82 -10.82
N LYS A 63 -7.24 -4.53 -11.84
CA LYS A 63 -6.57 -5.73 -12.34
C LYS A 63 -5.46 -5.31 -13.28
N GLN A 64 -4.40 -4.84 -12.70
CA GLN A 64 -3.26 -4.28 -13.43
C GLN A 64 -1.98 -4.56 -12.67
N ASP A 65 -0.87 -4.49 -13.39
CA ASP A 65 0.43 -4.35 -12.79
C ASP A 65 0.43 -3.15 -11.84
N VAL A 66 1.02 -3.32 -10.66
CA VAL A 66 1.02 -2.30 -9.60
C VAL A 66 1.54 -0.96 -10.10
N TYR A 67 2.61 -0.97 -10.89
CA TYR A 67 3.23 0.28 -11.35
C TYR A 67 2.34 1.03 -12.33
N THR A 68 1.67 0.29 -13.21
CA THR A 68 0.66 0.88 -14.12
C THR A 68 -0.51 1.43 -13.32
N ALA A 69 -0.98 0.67 -12.34
CA ALA A 69 -2.10 1.10 -11.50
C ALA A 69 -1.79 2.40 -10.76
N LEU A 70 -0.58 2.54 -10.23
CA LEU A 70 -0.19 3.74 -9.49
C LEU A 70 -0.33 5.00 -10.33
N TYR A 71 0.03 4.95 -11.62
CA TYR A 71 -0.08 6.11 -12.49
C TYR A 71 -1.51 6.41 -12.90
N GLY A 72 -2.40 5.44 -12.80
CA GLY A 72 -3.80 5.60 -13.18
C GLY A 72 -4.73 6.09 -12.07
N ILE A 73 -4.23 6.19 -10.85
CA ILE A 73 -5.01 6.66 -9.71
C ILE A 73 -5.00 8.18 -9.69
N HIS A 74 -6.18 8.78 -9.58
CA HIS A 74 -6.34 10.24 -9.55
C HIS A 74 -6.94 10.66 -8.21
N GLU A 75 -6.07 11.05 -7.29
CA GLU A 75 -6.44 11.52 -5.96
C GLU A 75 -5.56 12.71 -5.61
N LYS A 76 -6.04 13.55 -4.70
CA LYS A 76 -5.22 14.65 -4.19
C LYS A 76 -4.13 14.13 -3.27
N GLU A 77 -4.48 13.17 -2.43
CA GLU A 77 -3.55 12.60 -1.45
C GLU A 77 -3.98 11.20 -1.07
N ALA A 78 -3.02 10.28 -1.08
CA ALA A 78 -3.21 8.97 -0.48
C ALA A 78 -2.83 9.08 1.00
N GLY A 79 -3.71 8.60 1.88
CA GLY A 79 -3.41 8.64 3.31
C GLY A 79 -2.46 7.53 3.72
N VAL A 80 -2.73 6.31 3.24
CA VAL A 80 -1.90 5.14 3.54
C VAL A 80 -1.71 4.32 2.28
N ILE A 81 -0.48 3.92 2.02
CA ILE A 81 -0.13 3.02 0.93
C ILE A 81 0.54 1.80 1.54
N PHE A 82 -0.08 0.65 1.41
CA PHE A 82 0.45 -0.62 1.91
C PHE A 82 0.94 -1.46 0.75
N ALA A 83 2.10 -2.11 0.91
CA ALA A 83 2.62 -3.02 -0.09
C ALA A 83 3.27 -4.24 0.56
N ASP A 84 2.94 -5.42 0.03
CA ASP A 84 3.57 -6.67 0.39
C ASP A 84 4.06 -7.33 -0.91
N PRO A 85 5.13 -6.78 -1.52
CA PRO A 85 5.58 -7.24 -2.82
C PRO A 85 6.22 -8.63 -2.76
N PRO A 86 6.32 -9.32 -3.92
CA PRO A 86 7.06 -10.55 -3.98
C PRO A 86 8.49 -10.37 -3.50
N TYR A 87 9.05 -11.41 -2.94
CA TYR A 87 10.37 -11.44 -2.35
C TYR A 87 11.48 -11.00 -3.31
N GLU A 88 11.38 -11.45 -4.55
CA GLU A 88 12.40 -11.21 -5.58
C GLU A 88 12.00 -10.04 -6.46
N GLY A 89 12.98 -9.46 -7.15
CA GLY A 89 12.74 -8.46 -8.18
C GLY A 89 12.97 -7.03 -7.78
N GLY A 90 13.50 -6.77 -6.58
CA GLY A 90 13.84 -5.41 -6.16
C GLY A 90 12.67 -4.46 -6.07
N HIS A 91 11.52 -4.96 -5.66
CA HIS A 91 10.27 -4.18 -5.65
C HIS A 91 10.29 -3.00 -4.69
N TYR A 92 10.99 -3.11 -3.55
CA TYR A 92 11.01 -1.99 -2.60
C TYR A 92 11.68 -0.77 -3.20
N GLU A 93 12.83 -0.96 -3.83
CA GLU A 93 13.56 0.11 -4.50
C GLU A 93 12.72 0.68 -5.65
N LYS A 94 12.13 -0.20 -6.46
CA LYS A 94 11.31 0.21 -7.59
C LYS A 94 10.08 0.98 -7.14
N LEU A 95 9.41 0.52 -6.09
CA LEU A 95 8.25 1.22 -5.53
C LEU A 95 8.63 2.63 -5.09
N LEU A 96 9.72 2.78 -4.34
CA LEU A 96 10.13 4.10 -3.89
C LEU A 96 10.51 5.00 -5.05
N SER A 97 11.15 4.45 -6.09
CA SER A 97 11.54 5.24 -7.26
C SER A 97 10.33 5.77 -8.03
N VAL A 98 9.23 5.01 -8.04
CA VAL A 98 7.98 5.43 -8.68
C VAL A 98 7.21 6.38 -7.77
N LEU A 99 7.04 6.02 -6.51
CA LEU A 99 6.21 6.78 -5.57
C LEU A 99 6.74 8.18 -5.31
N LYS A 100 8.05 8.38 -5.37
CA LYS A 100 8.63 9.71 -5.10
C LYS A 100 8.13 10.80 -6.05
N ASP A 101 7.73 10.43 -7.27
CA ASP A 101 7.31 11.37 -8.30
C ASP A 101 5.80 11.45 -8.50
N ILE A 102 5.03 10.73 -7.69
CA ILE A 102 3.58 10.74 -7.79
C ILE A 102 2.99 11.81 -6.89
N SER A 103 2.16 12.68 -7.47
CA SER A 103 1.64 13.86 -6.77
C SER A 103 0.79 13.56 -5.55
N TYR A 104 0.06 12.43 -5.53
CA TYR A 104 -0.75 12.10 -4.36
C TYR A 104 0.05 11.48 -3.21
N VAL A 105 1.33 11.21 -3.43
CA VAL A 105 2.24 10.79 -2.37
C VAL A 105 2.87 12.05 -1.81
N THR A 106 2.39 12.45 -0.64
CA THR A 106 2.83 13.69 0.01
C THR A 106 3.61 13.36 1.28
N GLU A 107 4.09 14.38 1.96
CA GLU A 107 4.75 14.22 3.25
C GLU A 107 3.83 13.62 4.32
N ASP A 108 2.51 13.75 4.13
CA ASP A 108 1.51 13.22 5.06
C ASP A 108 1.10 11.80 4.71
N THR A 109 1.53 11.29 3.57
CA THR A 109 1.25 9.92 3.16
C THR A 109 2.12 8.95 3.96
N LEU A 110 1.49 7.95 4.56
CA LEU A 110 2.22 6.91 5.27
C LEU A 110 2.39 5.71 4.35
N LEU A 111 3.63 5.32 4.06
CA LEU A 111 3.93 4.09 3.35
C LEU A 111 4.17 2.99 4.37
N VAL A 112 3.57 1.82 4.14
CA VAL A 112 3.80 0.66 5.00
C VAL A 112 4.20 -0.50 4.12
N PHE A 113 5.43 -0.98 4.28
CA PHE A 113 5.92 -2.15 3.57
C PHE A 113 6.02 -3.33 4.51
N GLU A 114 5.44 -4.46 4.10
CA GLU A 114 5.67 -5.71 4.80
C GLU A 114 6.96 -6.33 4.25
N ALA A 115 7.84 -6.75 5.13
CA ALA A 115 9.15 -7.25 4.75
C ALA A 115 9.64 -8.30 5.73
N ASP A 116 10.67 -9.05 5.32
CA ASP A 116 11.39 -9.94 6.21
C ASP A 116 12.07 -9.16 7.32
N LEU A 117 12.23 -9.82 8.46
CA LEU A 117 12.92 -9.22 9.61
C LEU A 117 14.32 -8.73 9.27
N GLN A 118 14.99 -9.40 8.33
CA GLN A 118 16.38 -9.11 7.97
C GLN A 118 16.53 -8.02 6.90
N ARG A 119 15.44 -7.62 6.26
CA ARG A 119 15.52 -6.67 5.15
C ARG A 119 15.91 -5.28 5.67
N ASP A 120 16.98 -4.72 5.10
CA ASP A 120 17.46 -3.39 5.42
C ASP A 120 16.82 -2.36 4.50
N PHE A 121 16.42 -1.20 5.05
CA PHE A 121 15.83 -0.10 4.30
C PHE A 121 16.72 1.15 4.32
N GLY A 122 18.02 0.97 4.56
CA GLY A 122 18.96 2.08 4.55
C GLY A 122 19.03 2.85 3.24
N PHE A 123 18.55 2.22 2.15
CA PHE A 123 18.52 2.87 0.84
C PHE A 123 17.40 3.91 0.70
N ALA A 124 16.45 4.00 1.63
CA ALA A 124 15.27 4.84 1.49
C ALA A 124 15.61 6.30 1.19
N GLY A 125 16.67 6.83 1.79
CA GLY A 125 17.08 8.22 1.58
C GLY A 125 17.48 8.52 0.15
N GLU A 126 17.95 7.53 -0.60
CA GLU A 126 18.34 7.70 -2.00
C GLU A 126 17.12 7.99 -2.89
N TYR A 127 15.93 7.64 -2.42
CA TYR A 127 14.67 7.85 -3.12
C TYR A 127 13.82 8.95 -2.50
N GLY A 128 14.35 9.68 -1.55
CA GLY A 128 13.63 10.78 -0.93
C GLY A 128 12.65 10.38 0.16
N PHE A 129 12.86 9.23 0.76
CA PHE A 129 12.03 8.74 1.88
C PHE A 129 12.90 8.49 3.10
N PHE A 130 12.25 8.42 4.25
CA PHE A 130 12.93 8.01 5.48
C PHE A 130 12.07 7.00 6.24
N VAL A 131 12.72 6.11 6.96
CA VAL A 131 12.04 5.14 7.81
C VAL A 131 11.66 5.83 9.12
N GLU A 132 10.35 5.96 9.34
CA GLU A 132 9.84 6.58 10.57
C GLU A 132 9.93 5.59 11.73
N LYS A 133 9.57 4.33 11.48
CA LYS A 133 9.69 3.26 12.47
C LYS A 133 9.56 1.90 11.81
N GLU A 134 9.94 0.86 12.54
CA GLU A 134 9.72 -0.54 12.16
C GLU A 134 8.99 -1.23 13.30
N LYS A 135 8.00 -2.02 12.95
CA LYS A 135 7.30 -2.86 13.91
C LYS A 135 7.53 -4.32 13.55
N CYS A 136 8.24 -5.02 14.41
CA CYS A 136 8.61 -6.42 14.18
C CYS A 136 7.58 -7.36 14.76
N TYR A 137 7.25 -8.38 13.98
CA TYR A 137 6.39 -9.47 14.38
C TYR A 137 7.25 -10.74 14.46
N LYS A 138 6.61 -11.89 14.61
CA LYS A 138 7.34 -13.15 14.79
C LYS A 138 8.18 -13.53 13.56
N THR A 139 7.62 -13.39 12.36
CA THR A 139 8.27 -13.85 11.13
C THR A 139 8.53 -12.73 10.12
N ASN A 140 7.97 -11.56 10.33
CA ASN A 140 8.11 -10.43 9.40
C ASN A 140 8.04 -9.12 10.16
N LYS A 141 8.15 -8.03 9.43
CA LYS A 141 8.03 -6.70 10.02
C LYS A 141 7.24 -5.78 9.10
N HIS A 142 6.70 -4.71 9.67
CA HIS A 142 6.15 -3.60 8.91
C HIS A 142 7.10 -2.41 9.03
N VAL A 143 7.49 -1.86 7.89
CA VAL A 143 8.38 -0.70 7.82
C VAL A 143 7.53 0.50 7.43
N PHE A 144 7.55 1.54 8.25
CA PHE A 144 6.75 2.74 8.06
C PHE A 144 7.65 3.84 7.53
N LEU A 145 7.33 4.35 6.34
CA LEU A 145 8.13 5.37 5.68
C LEU A 145 7.30 6.60 5.36
N ARG A 146 7.97 7.74 5.32
CA ARG A 146 7.38 8.99 4.88
C ARG A 146 8.31 9.67 3.90
N LYS A 147 7.70 10.50 3.04
CA LYS A 147 8.46 11.29 2.08
C LYS A 147 9.22 12.38 2.81
N ASP A 148 10.49 12.51 2.47
CA ASP A 148 11.30 13.57 3.02
C ASP A 148 10.93 14.89 2.35
N MET A 149 10.84 15.94 3.13
CA MET A 149 10.45 17.29 2.67
C MET A 149 11.52 18.00 1.85
N ILE A 150 12.76 17.58 1.98
CA ILE A 150 13.90 18.31 1.42
C ILE A 150 14.10 17.98 -0.06
#